data_5ac38ca3a118669460dac11d970e7707
#
_entry.id   5ac38ca3a118669460dac11d970e7707
#
_cell.length_a   1.000
_cell.length_b   1.000
_cell.length_c   1.000
_cell.angle_alpha   90.00
_cell.angle_beta   90.00
_cell.angle_gamma   90.00
#
_symmetry.space_group_name_H-M   'P 1'
#
loop_
_entity.id
_entity.type
_entity.pdbx_description
1 polymer ?
#
loop_
_entity_poly.entity_id
_entity_poly.type
_entity_poly.pdbx_seq_one_letter_code
_entity_poly.pdbx_strand_id
1 'polypeptide(L)'
;RNSLALESLAKSILKHPVEQLDNQDALMHYVGKDLKNFRDAGRFLAVYIAQPNGELVVSDPDSDAKNLDFGTYGKADNYDARTREYYIEAVKTNKLYITPSYIDVTTNLPCFTYSIPLYKDGKFIGVLAVDILAADLQAEFENLPGRTFVFDEENKVFVSTDKALLQKGYDISAIANLAKTKEDLEPFEYTRPKDGNERFAVCTKVSGIYTACVGEPIEQIEAPVYKIAFIQTAIVIFTSIISVILLYFIVSKYLSPL
;
A
#
# COMPACT_ATOMS: atom_id res chain seq x y z
N ARG A 1 -0.93 -2.82 5.81
CA ARG A 1 -1.88 -2.67 6.92
C ARG A 1 -3.21 -3.35 6.59
N ASN A 2 -3.91 -2.96 5.51
CA ASN A 2 -5.23 -3.46 5.18
C ASN A 2 -5.25 -4.98 4.89
N SER A 3 -4.25 -5.51 4.20
CA SER A 3 -4.12 -6.96 3.96
C SER A 3 -4.01 -7.75 5.26
N LEU A 4 -3.16 -7.30 6.19
CA LEU A 4 -3.00 -7.95 7.49
C LEU A 4 -4.28 -7.89 8.34
N ALA A 5 -5.01 -6.77 8.27
CA ALA A 5 -6.29 -6.63 8.96
C ALA A 5 -7.33 -7.62 8.40
N LEU A 6 -7.43 -7.73 7.07
CA LEU A 6 -8.34 -8.68 6.41
C LEU A 6 -7.99 -10.14 6.75
N GLU A 7 -6.70 -10.50 6.73
CA GLU A 7 -6.25 -11.83 7.14
C GLU A 7 -6.56 -12.13 8.61
N SER A 8 -6.45 -11.13 9.48
CA SER A 8 -6.80 -11.26 10.89
C SER A 8 -8.28 -11.52 11.08
N LEU A 9 -9.15 -10.80 10.36
CA LEU A 9 -10.58 -11.03 10.35
C LEU A 9 -10.92 -12.42 9.82
N ALA A 10 -10.30 -12.84 8.70
CA ALA A 10 -10.46 -14.18 8.14
C ALA A 10 -10.15 -15.27 9.18
N LYS A 11 -9.02 -15.16 9.89
CA LYS A 11 -8.65 -16.08 10.97
C LYS A 11 -9.66 -16.08 12.12
N SER A 12 -10.26 -14.94 12.45
CA SER A 12 -11.30 -14.85 13.48
C SER A 12 -12.56 -15.56 13.05
N ILE A 13 -13.03 -15.31 11.83
CA ILE A 13 -14.23 -15.94 11.26
C ILE A 13 -14.05 -17.47 11.19
N LEU A 14 -12.90 -17.94 10.76
CA LEU A 14 -12.60 -19.37 10.62
C LEU A 14 -12.45 -20.10 11.97
N LYS A 15 -12.58 -19.43 13.13
CA LYS A 15 -12.73 -20.10 14.42
C LYS A 15 -14.13 -20.68 14.61
N HIS A 16 -15.13 -20.15 13.93
CA HIS A 16 -16.49 -20.70 13.96
C HIS A 16 -16.53 -22.09 13.30
N PRO A 17 -17.39 -23.01 13.77
CA PRO A 17 -17.60 -24.29 13.10
C PRO A 17 -18.26 -24.07 11.72
N VAL A 18 -18.09 -25.05 10.82
CA VAL A 18 -18.57 -24.95 9.44
C VAL A 18 -20.06 -24.63 9.36
N GLU A 19 -20.87 -25.22 10.23
CA GLU A 19 -22.33 -25.06 10.27
C GLU A 19 -22.77 -23.62 10.55
N GLN A 20 -21.89 -22.82 11.14
CA GLN A 20 -22.13 -21.40 11.41
C GLN A 20 -21.67 -20.49 10.25
N LEU A 21 -21.07 -21.05 9.19
CA LEU A 21 -20.48 -20.32 8.08
C LEU A 21 -21.03 -20.72 6.70
N ASP A 22 -21.81 -21.79 6.59
CA ASP A 22 -22.09 -22.47 5.34
C ASP A 22 -23.35 -21.99 4.59
N ASN A 23 -24.11 -21.07 5.19
CA ASN A 23 -25.27 -20.45 4.54
C ASN A 23 -25.48 -19.00 5.00
N GLN A 24 -26.30 -18.26 4.28
CA GLN A 24 -26.50 -16.82 4.50
C GLN A 24 -27.08 -16.53 5.91
N ASP A 25 -28.08 -17.28 6.35
CA ASP A 25 -28.69 -17.06 7.65
C ASP A 25 -27.74 -17.31 8.81
N ALA A 26 -26.89 -18.33 8.70
CA ALA A 26 -25.87 -18.63 9.69
C ALA A 26 -24.79 -17.51 9.71
N LEU A 27 -24.30 -17.07 8.56
CA LEU A 27 -23.37 -15.95 8.47
C LEU A 27 -23.94 -14.67 9.06
N MET A 28 -25.20 -14.34 8.77
CA MET A 28 -25.88 -13.19 9.36
C MET A 28 -25.89 -13.27 10.89
N HIS A 29 -26.25 -14.43 11.42
CA HIS A 29 -26.39 -14.63 12.85
C HIS A 29 -25.09 -14.63 13.61
N TYR A 30 -24.06 -15.32 13.09
CA TYR A 30 -22.82 -15.55 13.82
C TYR A 30 -21.70 -14.57 13.47
N VAL A 31 -21.70 -13.99 12.27
CA VAL A 31 -20.59 -13.18 11.72
C VAL A 31 -21.01 -11.76 11.35
N GLY A 32 -22.30 -11.53 11.03
CA GLY A 32 -22.75 -10.24 10.50
C GLY A 32 -22.34 -9.04 11.34
N LYS A 33 -22.45 -9.13 12.66
CA LYS A 33 -22.05 -8.05 13.56
C LYS A 33 -20.54 -7.82 13.60
N ASP A 34 -19.76 -8.88 13.40
CA ASP A 34 -18.29 -8.76 13.33
C ASP A 34 -17.85 -8.02 12.07
N LEU A 35 -18.57 -8.20 10.95
CA LEU A 35 -18.33 -7.42 9.73
C LEU A 35 -18.54 -5.93 9.99
N LYS A 36 -19.64 -5.55 10.65
CA LYS A 36 -19.92 -4.17 11.05
C LYS A 36 -18.82 -3.59 11.93
N ASN A 37 -18.46 -4.30 13.01
CA ASN A 37 -17.44 -3.85 13.94
C ASN A 37 -16.09 -3.67 13.26
N PHE A 38 -15.74 -4.58 12.36
CA PHE A 38 -14.49 -4.51 11.62
C PHE A 38 -14.49 -3.34 10.61
N ARG A 39 -15.61 -3.14 9.92
CA ARG A 39 -15.81 -2.01 9.00
C ARG A 39 -15.61 -0.68 9.73
N ASP A 40 -16.27 -0.50 10.86
CA ASP A 40 -16.23 0.75 11.63
C ASP A 40 -14.81 1.01 12.21
N ALA A 41 -14.19 -0.02 12.79
CA ALA A 41 -12.84 0.09 13.33
C ALA A 41 -11.78 0.39 12.26
N GLY A 42 -11.92 -0.19 11.07
CA GLY A 42 -11.01 -0.01 9.94
C GLY A 42 -11.34 1.19 9.05
N ARG A 43 -12.49 1.82 9.23
CA ARG A 43 -13.05 2.88 8.35
C ARG A 43 -13.15 2.41 6.90
N PHE A 44 -13.57 1.17 6.71
CA PHE A 44 -13.79 0.61 5.38
C PHE A 44 -15.14 1.08 4.81
N LEU A 45 -15.22 1.19 3.49
CA LEU A 45 -16.49 1.49 2.81
C LEU A 45 -17.48 0.35 3.02
N ALA A 46 -17.05 -0.88 2.74
CA ALA A 46 -17.84 -2.08 2.95
C ALA A 46 -16.97 -3.24 3.44
N VAL A 47 -17.57 -4.17 4.21
CA VAL A 47 -16.96 -5.45 4.60
C VAL A 47 -18.01 -6.54 4.39
N TYR A 48 -17.65 -7.61 3.69
CA TYR A 48 -18.61 -8.60 3.28
C TYR A 48 -18.03 -10.00 3.07
N ILE A 49 -18.91 -11.01 3.13
CA ILE A 49 -18.62 -12.39 2.74
C ILE A 49 -19.52 -12.77 1.58
N ALA A 50 -18.93 -13.12 0.46
CA ALA A 50 -19.60 -13.65 -0.71
C ALA A 50 -19.55 -15.18 -0.69
N GLN A 51 -20.70 -15.82 -0.72
CA GLN A 51 -20.85 -17.26 -0.59
C GLN A 51 -20.74 -18.00 -1.93
N PRO A 52 -20.51 -19.34 -1.91
CA PRO A 52 -20.38 -20.15 -3.11
C PRO A 52 -21.62 -20.16 -4.03
N ASN A 53 -22.79 -19.87 -3.45
CA ASN A 53 -24.06 -19.76 -4.20
C ASN A 53 -24.29 -18.39 -4.85
N GLY A 54 -23.36 -17.43 -4.65
CA GLY A 54 -23.42 -16.07 -5.18
C GLY A 54 -24.10 -15.04 -4.28
N GLU A 55 -24.63 -15.47 -3.12
CA GLU A 55 -25.20 -14.57 -2.13
C GLU A 55 -24.13 -13.83 -1.32
N LEU A 56 -24.51 -12.73 -0.69
CA LEU A 56 -23.63 -11.83 0.03
C LEU A 56 -24.22 -11.43 1.38
N VAL A 57 -23.41 -11.46 2.43
CA VAL A 57 -23.68 -10.76 3.70
C VAL A 57 -22.71 -9.59 3.80
N VAL A 58 -23.21 -8.38 3.98
CA VAL A 58 -22.40 -7.15 3.88
C VAL A 58 -22.78 -6.14 4.94
N SER A 59 -21.80 -5.47 5.50
CA SER A 59 -21.94 -4.19 6.18
C SER A 59 -21.41 -3.08 5.25
N ASP A 60 -22.30 -2.16 4.88
CA ASP A 60 -22.05 -1.11 3.89
C ASP A 60 -22.89 0.16 4.18
N PRO A 61 -22.72 1.26 3.41
CA PRO A 61 -23.51 2.47 3.58
C PRO A 61 -25.03 2.26 3.37
N ASP A 62 -25.44 1.30 2.54
CA ASP A 62 -26.85 1.00 2.34
C ASP A 62 -27.47 0.37 3.58
N SER A 63 -26.73 -0.50 4.26
CA SER A 63 -27.12 -1.03 5.57
C SER A 63 -27.27 0.07 6.61
N ASP A 64 -26.32 1.03 6.66
CA ASP A 64 -26.38 2.18 7.57
C ASP A 64 -27.60 3.07 7.28
N ALA A 65 -27.89 3.33 6.00
CA ALA A 65 -29.06 4.13 5.59
C ALA A 65 -30.40 3.50 6.01
N LYS A 66 -30.42 2.16 6.14
CA LYS A 66 -31.56 1.38 6.65
C LYS A 66 -31.55 1.19 8.16
N ASN A 67 -30.55 1.76 8.85
CA ASN A 67 -30.32 1.59 10.29
C ASN A 67 -30.13 0.11 10.69
N LEU A 68 -29.41 -0.63 9.87
CA LEU A 68 -29.04 -2.03 10.06
C LEU A 68 -27.52 -2.17 10.25
N ASP A 69 -27.10 -3.16 11.04
CA ASP A 69 -25.68 -3.47 11.21
C ASP A 69 -25.10 -4.09 9.93
N PHE A 70 -25.91 -4.83 9.19
CA PHE A 70 -25.54 -5.49 7.93
C PHE A 70 -26.78 -5.78 7.10
N GLY A 71 -26.58 -6.04 5.81
CA GLY A 71 -27.60 -6.45 4.85
C GLY A 71 -27.20 -7.69 4.08
N THR A 72 -28.04 -8.05 3.11
CA THR A 72 -27.81 -9.19 2.22
C THR A 72 -28.10 -8.77 0.79
N TYR A 73 -27.34 -9.36 -0.15
CA TYR A 73 -27.64 -9.32 -1.57
C TYR A 73 -27.63 -10.74 -2.15
N GLY A 74 -28.41 -10.95 -3.18
CA GLY A 74 -28.51 -12.22 -3.87
C GLY A 74 -29.37 -12.13 -5.14
N LYS A 75 -29.88 -13.26 -5.57
CA LYS A 75 -30.67 -13.37 -6.81
C LYS A 75 -31.89 -12.45 -6.84
N ALA A 76 -32.51 -12.21 -5.67
CA ALA A 76 -33.67 -11.31 -5.57
C ALA A 76 -33.29 -9.85 -5.90
N ASP A 77 -32.02 -9.46 -5.69
CA ASP A 77 -31.48 -8.14 -5.95
C ASP A 77 -30.81 -8.05 -7.34
N ASN A 78 -30.96 -9.08 -8.18
CA ASN A 78 -30.25 -9.23 -9.42
C ASN A 78 -28.70 -9.18 -9.24
N TYR A 79 -28.22 -9.76 -8.15
CA TYR A 79 -26.81 -9.79 -7.79
C TYR A 79 -26.30 -11.23 -7.69
N ASP A 80 -25.12 -11.45 -8.29
CA ASP A 80 -24.38 -12.71 -8.15
C ASP A 80 -22.88 -12.36 -7.94
N ALA A 81 -22.40 -12.60 -6.72
CA ALA A 81 -21.03 -12.33 -6.33
C ALA A 81 -20.01 -13.07 -7.21
N ARG A 82 -20.37 -14.24 -7.71
CA ARG A 82 -19.46 -15.09 -8.52
C ARG A 82 -19.09 -14.48 -9.87
N THR A 83 -19.82 -13.47 -10.32
CA THR A 83 -19.54 -12.73 -11.56
C THR A 83 -18.58 -11.57 -11.34
N ARG A 84 -18.23 -11.26 -10.09
CA ARG A 84 -17.40 -10.10 -9.74
C ARG A 84 -15.94 -10.48 -9.73
N GLU A 85 -15.09 -9.57 -10.19
CA GLU A 85 -13.64 -9.76 -10.32
C GLU A 85 -12.97 -10.17 -9.00
N TYR A 86 -13.32 -9.48 -7.90
CA TYR A 86 -12.76 -9.79 -6.57
C TYR A 86 -12.99 -11.25 -6.15
N TYR A 87 -14.14 -11.83 -6.52
CA TYR A 87 -14.47 -13.21 -6.22
C TYR A 87 -13.71 -14.17 -7.15
N ILE A 88 -13.78 -13.93 -8.45
CA ILE A 88 -13.17 -14.79 -9.47
C ILE A 88 -11.67 -14.92 -9.24
N GLU A 89 -10.97 -13.80 -9.09
CA GLU A 89 -9.52 -13.80 -8.95
C GLU A 89 -9.04 -14.29 -7.58
N ALA A 90 -9.75 -14.01 -6.50
CA ALA A 90 -9.43 -14.58 -5.18
C ALA A 90 -9.54 -16.11 -5.19
N VAL A 91 -10.61 -16.66 -5.76
CA VAL A 91 -10.79 -18.12 -5.87
C VAL A 91 -9.75 -18.75 -6.78
N LYS A 92 -9.50 -18.16 -7.95
CA LYS A 92 -8.54 -18.65 -8.95
C LYS A 92 -7.11 -18.68 -8.43
N THR A 93 -6.68 -17.63 -7.73
CA THR A 93 -5.32 -17.52 -7.21
C THR A 93 -5.13 -18.22 -5.87
N ASN A 94 -6.21 -18.49 -5.16
CA ASN A 94 -6.24 -18.99 -3.79
C ASN A 94 -5.38 -18.17 -2.82
N LYS A 95 -5.33 -16.86 -3.04
CA LYS A 95 -4.53 -15.89 -2.27
C LYS A 95 -5.32 -14.60 -2.10
N LEU A 96 -4.79 -13.72 -1.26
CA LEU A 96 -5.26 -12.35 -1.20
C LEU A 96 -5.13 -11.71 -2.59
N TYR A 97 -6.20 -11.11 -3.05
CA TYR A 97 -6.29 -10.37 -4.32
C TYR A 97 -6.73 -8.93 -4.06
N ILE A 98 -6.20 -8.00 -4.83
CA ILE A 98 -6.60 -6.58 -4.81
C ILE A 98 -7.05 -6.23 -6.22
N THR A 99 -8.28 -5.73 -6.37
CA THR A 99 -8.82 -5.36 -7.68
C THR A 99 -8.12 -4.11 -8.23
N PRO A 100 -8.15 -3.89 -9.55
CA PRO A 100 -8.00 -2.55 -10.12
C PRO A 100 -9.00 -1.57 -9.47
N SER A 101 -8.70 -0.26 -9.56
CA SER A 101 -9.65 0.76 -9.13
C SER A 101 -10.90 0.72 -9.99
N TYR A 102 -12.07 0.70 -9.37
CA TYR A 102 -13.36 0.76 -10.04
C TYR A 102 -14.30 1.76 -9.35
N ILE A 103 -15.40 2.09 -9.99
CA ILE A 103 -16.42 2.97 -9.39
C ILE A 103 -17.40 2.12 -8.60
N ASP A 104 -17.47 2.38 -7.29
CA ASP A 104 -18.45 1.72 -6.42
C ASP A 104 -19.88 2.10 -6.81
N VAL A 105 -20.74 1.08 -6.90
CA VAL A 105 -22.13 1.25 -7.38
C VAL A 105 -22.98 2.05 -6.40
N THR A 106 -22.72 1.93 -5.11
CA THR A 106 -23.52 2.55 -4.04
C THR A 106 -23.13 4.03 -3.87
N THR A 107 -21.84 4.32 -3.82
CA THR A 107 -21.35 5.68 -3.53
C THR A 107 -20.97 6.48 -4.76
N ASN A 108 -20.84 5.82 -5.91
CA ASN A 108 -20.31 6.40 -7.16
C ASN A 108 -18.91 7.01 -7.01
N LEU A 109 -18.10 6.48 -6.11
CA LEU A 109 -16.72 6.91 -5.84
C LEU A 109 -15.72 5.83 -6.24
N PRO A 110 -14.49 6.21 -6.61
CA PRO A 110 -13.42 5.24 -6.88
C PRO A 110 -13.09 4.45 -5.64
N CYS A 111 -13.05 3.12 -5.76
CA CYS A 111 -12.67 2.21 -4.69
C CYS A 111 -11.82 1.05 -5.19
N PHE A 112 -11.27 0.30 -4.24
CA PHE A 112 -10.51 -0.95 -4.42
C PHE A 112 -11.11 -2.01 -3.52
N THR A 113 -11.13 -3.25 -3.97
CA THR A 113 -11.50 -4.39 -3.13
C THR A 113 -10.29 -5.24 -2.79
N TYR A 114 -10.07 -5.48 -1.51
CA TYR A 114 -9.16 -6.52 -1.02
C TYR A 114 -10.00 -7.75 -0.71
N SER A 115 -9.65 -8.89 -1.24
CA SER A 115 -10.40 -10.12 -1.09
C SER A 115 -9.52 -11.32 -0.80
N ILE A 116 -10.03 -12.26 0.00
CA ILE A 116 -9.34 -13.50 0.38
C ILE A 116 -10.33 -14.65 0.41
N PRO A 117 -10.02 -15.81 -0.19
CA PRO A 117 -10.88 -16.99 -0.11
C PRO A 117 -10.80 -17.60 1.29
N LEU A 118 -11.96 -18.05 1.79
CA LEU A 118 -12.10 -18.70 3.08
C LEU A 118 -12.33 -20.19 2.90
N TYR A 119 -11.46 -20.98 3.52
CA TYR A 119 -11.59 -22.43 3.60
C TYR A 119 -11.59 -22.88 5.06
N LYS A 120 -12.52 -23.77 5.41
CA LYS A 120 -12.62 -24.39 6.73
C LYS A 120 -12.74 -25.90 6.57
N ASP A 121 -11.82 -26.65 7.17
CA ASP A 121 -11.78 -28.12 7.13
C ASP A 121 -11.91 -28.70 5.69
N GLY A 122 -11.23 -28.04 4.73
CA GLY A 122 -11.26 -28.40 3.32
C GLY A 122 -12.51 -27.92 2.55
N LYS A 123 -13.51 -27.35 3.23
CA LYS A 123 -14.71 -26.79 2.60
C LYS A 123 -14.49 -25.33 2.24
N PHE A 124 -14.84 -24.94 1.01
CA PHE A 124 -14.88 -23.54 0.59
C PHE A 124 -16.11 -22.86 1.19
N ILE A 125 -15.89 -21.84 1.99
CA ILE A 125 -16.94 -21.06 2.68
C ILE A 125 -17.39 -19.88 1.84
N GLY A 126 -16.45 -19.26 1.10
CA GLY A 126 -16.72 -18.07 0.30
C GLY A 126 -15.48 -17.18 0.20
N VAL A 127 -15.71 -15.92 -0.17
CA VAL A 127 -14.69 -14.89 -0.26
C VAL A 127 -15.01 -13.77 0.71
N LEU A 128 -14.12 -13.52 1.65
CA LEU A 128 -14.16 -12.35 2.53
C LEU A 128 -13.53 -11.18 1.79
N ALA A 129 -14.20 -10.02 1.80
CA ALA A 129 -13.71 -8.84 1.11
C ALA A 129 -13.97 -7.54 1.87
N VAL A 130 -13.14 -6.54 1.59
CA VAL A 130 -13.30 -5.17 2.08
C VAL A 130 -13.12 -4.19 0.92
N ASP A 131 -14.00 -3.19 0.87
CA ASP A 131 -13.90 -2.08 -0.07
C ASP A 131 -13.31 -0.87 0.62
N ILE A 132 -12.37 -0.23 -0.06
CA ILE A 132 -11.62 0.94 0.44
C ILE A 132 -11.75 2.05 -0.59
N LEU A 133 -12.23 3.21 -0.17
CA LEU A 133 -12.24 4.38 -1.05
C LEU A 133 -10.82 4.80 -1.41
N ALA A 134 -10.61 5.15 -2.68
CA ALA A 134 -9.32 5.66 -3.14
C ALA A 134 -8.91 6.93 -2.37
N ALA A 135 -9.88 7.77 -1.98
CA ALA A 135 -9.63 8.95 -1.16
C ALA A 135 -9.09 8.62 0.24
N ASP A 136 -9.59 7.56 0.87
CA ASP A 136 -9.12 7.13 2.19
C ASP A 136 -7.71 6.55 2.10
N LEU A 137 -7.43 5.78 1.05
CA LEU A 137 -6.09 5.29 0.78
C LEU A 137 -5.12 6.47 0.53
N GLN A 138 -5.54 7.47 -0.23
CA GLN A 138 -4.76 8.70 -0.46
C GLN A 138 -4.44 9.43 0.84
N ALA A 139 -5.39 9.54 1.76
CA ALA A 139 -5.18 10.18 3.07
C ALA A 139 -4.13 9.43 3.92
N GLU A 140 -4.06 8.10 3.84
CA GLU A 140 -3.01 7.32 4.49
C GLU A 140 -1.62 7.61 3.90
N PHE A 141 -1.54 7.92 2.60
CA PHE A 141 -0.29 8.23 1.90
C PHE A 141 0.23 9.64 2.18
N GLU A 142 -0.61 10.61 2.48
CA GLU A 142 -0.20 12.03 2.65
C GLU A 142 0.89 12.24 3.71
N ASN A 143 1.00 11.34 4.68
CA ASN A 143 1.98 11.43 5.76
C ASN A 143 3.21 10.51 5.59
N LEU A 144 3.34 9.81 4.46
CA LEU A 144 4.52 8.99 4.21
C LEU A 144 5.73 9.87 3.88
N PRO A 145 6.95 9.46 4.26
CA PRO A 145 8.16 10.18 3.90
C PRO A 145 8.45 10.08 2.42
N GLY A 146 9.10 11.10 1.90
CA GLY A 146 9.55 11.15 0.52
C GLY A 146 8.42 11.29 -0.50
N ARG A 147 8.77 11.14 -1.77
CA ARG A 147 7.83 11.13 -2.88
C ARG A 147 7.37 9.70 -3.15
N THR A 148 6.40 9.26 -2.36
CA THR A 148 5.81 7.91 -2.46
C THR A 148 4.58 7.94 -3.36
N PHE A 149 4.46 6.98 -4.26
CA PHE A 149 3.29 6.84 -5.14
C PHE A 149 3.09 5.40 -5.59
N VAL A 150 1.86 5.09 -5.97
CA VAL A 150 1.46 3.77 -6.49
C VAL A 150 0.76 3.94 -7.83
N PHE A 151 1.11 3.08 -8.77
CA PHE A 151 0.53 3.08 -10.12
C PHE A 151 0.20 1.65 -10.57
N ASP A 152 -0.71 1.55 -11.53
CA ASP A 152 -1.16 0.30 -12.14
C ASP A 152 -0.34 -0.10 -13.38
N GLU A 153 -0.73 -1.18 -14.04
CA GLU A 153 -0.07 -1.69 -15.25
C GLU A 153 -0.14 -0.71 -16.43
N GLU A 154 -1.14 0.18 -16.45
CA GLU A 154 -1.31 1.24 -17.44
C GLU A 154 -0.51 2.51 -17.10
N ASN A 155 0.32 2.47 -16.05
CA ASN A 155 1.08 3.59 -15.50
C ASN A 155 0.21 4.73 -14.93
N LYS A 156 -1.02 4.44 -14.56
CA LYS A 156 -1.90 5.39 -13.93
C LYS A 156 -1.62 5.46 -12.43
N VAL A 157 -1.23 6.64 -11.94
CA VAL A 157 -1.04 6.89 -10.51
C VAL A 157 -2.39 7.13 -9.86
N PHE A 158 -2.65 6.45 -8.74
CA PHE A 158 -3.92 6.59 -8.02
C PHE A 158 -3.75 7.01 -6.55
N VAL A 159 -2.56 6.88 -5.97
CA VAL A 159 -2.20 7.48 -4.68
C VAL A 159 -0.78 8.03 -4.74
N SER A 160 -0.54 9.19 -4.10
CA SER A 160 0.78 9.82 -4.07
C SER A 160 0.89 10.85 -2.96
N THR A 161 2.08 10.95 -2.36
CA THR A 161 2.44 12.10 -1.50
C THR A 161 2.60 13.40 -2.32
N ASP A 162 2.92 13.28 -3.62
CA ASP A 162 2.99 14.40 -4.55
C ASP A 162 1.69 14.48 -5.38
N LYS A 163 0.80 15.39 -4.99
CA LYS A 163 -0.50 15.58 -5.66
C LYS A 163 -0.40 15.92 -7.16
N ALA A 164 0.75 16.39 -7.62
CA ALA A 164 0.97 16.64 -9.06
C ALA A 164 0.91 15.35 -9.88
N LEU A 165 1.31 14.21 -9.30
CA LEU A 165 1.26 12.90 -9.96
C LEU A 165 -0.17 12.38 -10.19
N LEU A 166 -1.15 12.88 -9.43
CA LEU A 166 -2.56 12.50 -9.55
C LEU A 166 -3.30 13.27 -10.64
N GLN A 167 -2.64 14.27 -11.25
CA GLN A 167 -3.26 15.06 -12.30
C GLN A 167 -3.42 14.24 -13.59
N LYS A 168 -4.58 14.40 -14.24
CA LYS A 168 -4.86 13.72 -15.51
C LYS A 168 -3.78 14.04 -16.55
N GLY A 169 -3.20 13.00 -17.15
CA GLY A 169 -2.18 13.13 -18.17
C GLY A 169 -0.75 13.38 -17.65
N TYR A 170 -0.53 13.26 -16.32
CA TYR A 170 0.83 13.26 -15.81
C TYR A 170 1.57 12.00 -16.27
N ASP A 171 2.70 12.18 -16.94
CA ASP A 171 3.48 11.08 -17.51
C ASP A 171 4.53 10.58 -16.50
N ILE A 172 4.40 9.31 -16.11
CA ILE A 172 5.36 8.58 -15.26
C ILE A 172 6.15 7.53 -16.03
N SER A 173 6.05 7.50 -17.37
CA SER A 173 6.64 6.43 -18.20
C SER A 173 8.13 6.22 -17.95
N ALA A 174 8.88 7.29 -17.71
CA ALA A 174 10.33 7.23 -17.43
C ALA A 174 10.62 6.34 -16.22
N ILE A 175 9.95 6.56 -15.08
CA ILE A 175 10.15 5.75 -13.87
C ILE A 175 9.46 4.38 -14.00
N ALA A 176 8.26 4.31 -14.58
CA ALA A 176 7.52 3.08 -14.71
C ALA A 176 8.23 2.05 -15.60
N ASN A 177 8.83 2.48 -16.70
CA ASN A 177 9.60 1.61 -17.59
C ASN A 177 10.85 1.06 -16.90
N LEU A 178 11.58 1.88 -16.15
CA LEU A 178 12.74 1.42 -15.38
C LEU A 178 12.31 0.46 -14.26
N ALA A 179 11.26 0.77 -13.51
CA ALA A 179 10.74 -0.10 -12.45
C ALA A 179 10.36 -1.50 -12.95
N LYS A 180 9.89 -1.62 -14.21
CA LYS A 180 9.54 -2.91 -14.82
C LYS A 180 10.76 -3.78 -15.14
N THR A 181 11.93 -3.17 -15.30
CA THR A 181 13.19 -3.87 -15.64
C THR A 181 14.04 -4.21 -14.42
N LYS A 182 13.70 -3.68 -13.25
CA LYS A 182 14.44 -3.85 -12.01
C LYS A 182 13.87 -4.98 -11.16
N GLU A 183 14.74 -5.59 -10.35
CA GLU A 183 14.29 -6.51 -9.31
C GLU A 183 13.55 -5.78 -8.21
N ASP A 184 12.81 -6.53 -7.38
CA ASP A 184 12.04 -5.96 -6.29
C ASP A 184 12.97 -5.23 -5.30
N LEU A 185 12.65 -3.97 -5.01
CA LEU A 185 13.44 -3.08 -4.16
C LEU A 185 14.87 -2.75 -4.70
N GLU A 186 15.20 -3.09 -5.94
CA GLU A 186 16.45 -2.67 -6.56
C GLU A 186 16.44 -1.15 -6.78
N PRO A 187 17.43 -0.41 -6.25
CA PRO A 187 17.52 1.03 -6.44
C PRO A 187 17.95 1.40 -7.87
N PHE A 188 17.40 2.49 -8.38
CA PHE A 188 17.77 3.03 -9.70
C PHE A 188 17.63 4.55 -9.77
N GLU A 189 18.37 5.14 -10.70
CA GLU A 189 18.31 6.56 -11.01
C GLU A 189 17.46 6.79 -12.25
N TYR A 190 16.76 7.91 -12.30
CA TYR A 190 15.98 8.34 -13.45
C TYR A 190 15.91 9.86 -13.53
N THR A 191 15.81 10.37 -14.76
CA THR A 191 15.62 11.80 -15.01
C THR A 191 14.13 12.09 -15.14
N ARG A 192 13.63 13.03 -14.36
CA ARG A 192 12.22 13.45 -14.43
C ARG A 192 11.97 14.30 -15.67
N PRO A 193 11.07 13.90 -16.61
CA PRO A 193 10.87 14.64 -17.86
C PRO A 193 10.38 16.07 -17.67
N LYS A 194 9.66 16.36 -16.58
CA LYS A 194 9.06 17.69 -16.33
C LYS A 194 10.08 18.78 -16.03
N ASP A 195 11.14 18.48 -15.32
CA ASP A 195 12.11 19.46 -14.80
C ASP A 195 13.57 19.09 -15.09
N GLY A 196 13.82 17.94 -15.72
CA GLY A 196 15.17 17.46 -16.02
C GLY A 196 15.98 17.03 -14.79
N ASN A 197 15.37 17.00 -13.60
CA ASN A 197 16.07 16.68 -12.36
C ASN A 197 16.34 15.17 -12.26
N GLU A 198 17.55 14.84 -11.86
CA GLU A 198 17.96 13.48 -11.54
C GLU A 198 17.38 13.07 -10.19
N ARG A 199 16.82 11.86 -10.15
CA ARG A 199 16.14 11.29 -9.00
C ARG A 199 16.56 9.87 -8.79
N PHE A 200 16.57 9.48 -7.55
CA PHE A 200 16.74 8.10 -7.11
C PHE A 200 15.37 7.50 -6.77
N ALA A 201 15.14 6.25 -7.12
CA ALA A 201 13.91 5.54 -6.79
C ALA A 201 14.16 4.10 -6.38
N VAL A 202 13.23 3.59 -5.57
CA VAL A 202 13.09 2.18 -5.22
C VAL A 202 11.63 1.81 -5.41
N CYS A 203 11.37 0.70 -6.08
CA CYS A 203 10.01 0.24 -6.35
C CYS A 203 9.81 -1.21 -5.89
N THR A 204 8.57 -1.56 -5.54
CA THR A 204 8.15 -2.92 -5.21
C THR A 204 6.81 -3.22 -5.86
N LYS A 205 6.60 -4.49 -6.25
CA LYS A 205 5.33 -4.95 -6.80
C LYS A 205 4.36 -5.28 -5.66
N VAL A 206 3.14 -4.80 -5.79
CA VAL A 206 2.05 -5.02 -4.83
C VAL A 206 0.92 -5.77 -5.53
N SER A 207 0.58 -6.96 -5.05
CA SER A 207 -0.48 -7.82 -5.60
C SER A 207 -0.38 -8.15 -7.09
N GLY A 208 0.79 -8.04 -7.68
CA GLY A 208 1.03 -8.40 -9.08
C GLY A 208 0.60 -7.39 -10.13
N ILE A 209 -0.33 -6.47 -9.80
CA ILE A 209 -0.90 -5.48 -10.73
C ILE A 209 -0.50 -4.03 -10.40
N TYR A 210 -0.04 -3.79 -9.18
CA TYR A 210 0.39 -2.47 -8.75
C TYR A 210 1.90 -2.42 -8.52
N THR A 211 2.47 -1.23 -8.74
CA THR A 211 3.85 -0.94 -8.37
C THR A 211 3.86 0.27 -7.44
N ALA A 212 4.45 0.10 -6.27
CA ALA A 212 4.67 1.17 -5.30
C ALA A 212 6.12 1.64 -5.41
N CYS A 213 6.33 2.94 -5.54
CA CYS A 213 7.65 3.55 -5.63
C CYS A 213 7.83 4.64 -4.57
N VAL A 214 9.06 4.73 -4.08
CA VAL A 214 9.55 5.89 -3.31
C VAL A 214 10.67 6.51 -4.12
N GLY A 215 10.61 7.81 -4.35
CA GLY A 215 11.62 8.55 -5.10
C GLY A 215 11.99 9.86 -4.43
N GLU A 216 13.28 10.21 -4.49
CA GLU A 216 13.82 11.45 -3.95
C GLU A 216 14.75 12.12 -4.95
N PRO A 217 14.88 13.46 -4.96
CA PRO A 217 15.95 14.12 -5.67
C PRO A 217 17.32 13.62 -5.19
N ILE A 218 18.24 13.34 -6.09
CA ILE A 218 19.60 12.88 -5.75
C ILE A 218 20.29 13.87 -4.81
N GLU A 219 20.10 15.17 -5.04
CA GLU A 219 20.65 16.22 -4.19
C GLU A 219 20.26 16.08 -2.71
N GLN A 220 19.03 15.61 -2.41
CA GLN A 220 18.58 15.41 -1.01
C GLN A 220 19.26 14.22 -0.35
N ILE A 221 19.67 13.23 -1.12
CA ILE A 221 20.40 12.05 -0.64
C ILE A 221 21.88 12.38 -0.47
N GLU A 222 22.47 13.10 -1.42
CA GLU A 222 23.90 13.42 -1.45
C GLU A 222 24.29 14.57 -0.52
N ALA A 223 23.43 15.58 -0.35
CA ALA A 223 23.75 16.76 0.45
C ALA A 223 24.20 16.43 1.90
N PRO A 224 23.59 15.51 2.63
CA PRO A 224 24.08 15.10 3.94
C PRO A 224 25.45 14.43 3.89
N VAL A 225 25.70 13.63 2.84
CA VAL A 225 26.98 12.92 2.64
C VAL A 225 28.10 13.91 2.38
N TYR A 226 27.90 14.86 1.46
CA TYR A 226 28.87 15.91 1.17
C TYR A 226 29.16 16.79 2.41
N LYS A 227 28.14 17.13 3.20
CA LYS A 227 28.30 17.89 4.42
C LYS A 227 29.18 17.15 5.43
N ILE A 228 28.96 15.86 5.64
CA ILE A 228 29.76 15.02 6.55
C ILE A 228 31.19 14.90 6.02
N ALA A 229 31.37 14.61 4.74
CA ALA A 229 32.69 14.53 4.10
C ALA A 229 33.47 15.83 4.23
N PHE A 230 32.83 16.99 4.00
CA PHE A 230 33.43 18.30 4.17
C PHE A 230 33.89 18.54 5.61
N ILE A 231 33.06 18.25 6.60
CA ILE A 231 33.41 18.40 8.03
C ILE A 231 34.60 17.49 8.37
N GLN A 232 34.58 16.25 7.96
CA GLN A 232 35.70 15.31 8.19
C GLN A 232 37.00 15.78 7.57
N THR A 233 36.94 16.25 6.32
CA THR A 233 38.11 16.80 5.62
C THR A 233 38.65 18.03 6.34
N ALA A 234 37.80 18.95 6.77
CA ALA A 234 38.19 20.12 7.54
C ALA A 234 38.89 19.76 8.86
N ILE A 235 38.36 18.76 9.59
CA ILE A 235 38.98 18.27 10.82
C ILE A 235 40.39 17.71 10.55
N VAL A 236 40.54 16.89 9.52
CA VAL A 236 41.86 16.30 9.13
C VAL A 236 42.86 17.38 8.79
N ILE A 237 42.48 18.38 7.98
CA ILE A 237 43.36 19.50 7.65
C ILE A 237 43.75 20.27 8.92
N PHE A 238 42.80 20.61 9.78
CA PHE A 238 43.06 21.36 11.00
C PHE A 238 43.99 20.60 11.96
N THR A 239 43.77 19.33 12.17
CA THR A 239 44.64 18.50 13.05
C THR A 239 46.04 18.33 12.43
N SER A 240 46.15 18.23 11.12
CA SER A 240 47.44 18.16 10.45
C SER A 240 48.23 19.45 10.65
N ILE A 241 47.61 20.64 10.48
CA ILE A 241 48.26 21.94 10.69
C ILE A 241 48.73 22.05 12.16
N ILE A 242 47.91 21.68 13.13
CA ILE A 242 48.31 21.70 14.56
C ILE A 242 49.49 20.78 14.79
N SER A 243 49.49 19.59 14.21
CA SER A 243 50.62 18.65 14.36
C SER A 243 51.93 19.18 13.77
N VAL A 244 51.86 19.83 12.62
CA VAL A 244 53.03 20.47 11.99
C VAL A 244 53.58 21.63 12.88
N ILE A 245 52.66 22.47 13.42
CA ILE A 245 53.05 23.57 14.31
C ILE A 245 53.69 23.03 15.60
N LEU A 246 53.11 21.99 16.18
CA LEU A 246 53.68 21.36 17.39
C LEU A 246 55.07 20.76 17.11
N LEU A 247 55.23 20.07 16.01
CA LEU A 247 56.55 19.55 15.58
C LEU A 247 57.56 20.66 15.36
N TYR A 248 57.16 21.77 14.72
CA TYR A 248 58.04 22.93 14.57
C TYR A 248 58.49 23.50 15.92
N PHE A 249 57.61 23.67 16.87
CA PHE A 249 57.96 24.17 18.18
C PHE A 249 58.88 23.20 18.96
N ILE A 250 58.64 21.89 18.86
CA ILE A 250 59.47 20.87 19.52
C ILE A 250 60.90 20.90 18.88
N VAL A 251 60.99 20.88 17.56
CA VAL A 251 62.27 20.92 16.86
C VAL A 251 63.03 22.22 17.13
N SER A 252 62.33 23.37 17.09
CA SER A 252 62.93 24.69 17.37
C SER A 252 63.45 24.79 18.79
N LYS A 253 62.73 24.22 19.79
CA LYS A 253 63.10 24.30 21.19
C LYS A 253 64.23 23.35 21.60
N TYR A 254 64.25 22.14 21.02
CA TYR A 254 65.14 21.07 21.46
C TYR A 254 66.27 20.72 20.50
N LEU A 255 66.15 21.06 19.20
CA LEU A 255 67.16 20.76 18.18
C LEU A 255 67.83 21.96 17.56
N SER A 256 67.48 23.20 17.92
CA SER A 256 68.16 24.44 17.53
C SER A 256 68.78 25.19 18.70
N PRO A 257 69.72 24.60 19.41
CA PRO A 257 70.62 25.33 20.31
C PRO A 257 72.02 25.27 19.72
N LEU A 258 72.36 26.06 18.81
CA LEU A 258 73.82 26.32 18.61
C LEU A 258 73.98 27.31 17.44
#